data_722abd0f648b37af3f3dbf3bf2ac1ee1
#
_entry.id   722abd0f648b37af3f3dbf3bf2ac1ee1
#
_cell.length_a   1.000
_cell.length_b   1.000
_cell.length_c   1.000
_cell.angle_alpha   90.00
_cell.angle_beta   90.00
_cell.angle_gamma   90.00
#
_symmetry.space_group_name_H-M   'P 1'
#
loop_
_entity.id
_entity.type
_entity.pdbx_description
1 polymer ?
#
loop_
_entity_poly.entity_id
_entity_poly.type
_entity_poly.pdbx_seq_one_letter_code
_entity_poly.pdbx_strand_id
1 'polypeptide(L)'
;MCIRDRNYRPSLWKSIGGLKKAQEVNREIAKYVDVMIGNEEDFTASLGFEVKGADHNLSMIETDAFKAMIETAVKAYPNFKVAATTLRRVITATKNDWSAILWHDGKFFESRKYPELEILDRVGGGDSFASGLQFGFLEFNDAQKAVEYGAAHGALASTTPGDTSMATCKEVEKTFGGGSARVQR
;
A
#
# COMPACT_ATOMS: atom_id res chain seq x y z
N MET A 1 14.76 1.56 12.58
CA MET A 1 13.73 1.87 11.57
C MET A 1 12.37 1.55 12.16
N CYS A 2 11.47 2.52 12.23
CA CYS A 2 10.09 2.31 12.68
C CYS A 2 9.18 2.24 11.45
N ILE A 3 8.51 1.11 11.26
CA ILE A 3 7.59 0.85 10.17
C ILE A 3 6.17 0.93 10.72
N ARG A 4 5.30 1.64 10.03
CA ARG A 4 3.89 1.74 10.38
C ARG A 4 3.04 1.34 9.19
N ASP A 5 2.38 0.19 9.28
CA ASP A 5 1.22 -0.15 8.50
C ASP A 5 -0.02 0.42 9.22
N ARG A 6 -0.90 1.06 8.47
CA ARG A 6 -2.07 1.73 9.01
C ARG A 6 -3.33 1.12 8.47
N ASN A 7 -4.22 0.82 9.41
CA ASN A 7 -5.56 0.36 9.14
C ASN A 7 -6.54 1.28 9.89
N TYR A 8 -7.01 2.35 9.24
CA TYR A 8 -8.03 3.20 9.84
C TYR A 8 -9.36 2.45 9.91
N ARG A 9 -9.89 2.35 11.13
CA ARG A 9 -11.19 1.71 11.39
C ARG A 9 -12.09 2.67 12.17
N PRO A 10 -13.05 3.35 11.51
CA PRO A 10 -13.92 4.35 12.15
C PRO A 10 -14.60 3.85 13.42
N SER A 11 -15.02 2.58 13.42
CA SER A 11 -15.72 1.97 14.56
C SER A 11 -14.90 1.95 15.85
N LEU A 12 -13.57 1.77 15.76
CA LEU A 12 -12.68 1.75 16.93
C LEU A 12 -12.48 3.13 17.53
N TRP A 13 -12.59 4.17 16.72
CA TRP A 13 -12.38 5.56 17.16
C TRP A 13 -13.66 6.24 17.63
N LYS A 14 -14.83 5.73 17.26
CA LYS A 14 -16.12 6.36 17.52
C LYS A 14 -16.34 6.69 19.01
N SER A 15 -15.96 5.78 19.91
CA SER A 15 -16.15 5.93 21.37
C SER A 15 -15.14 6.86 22.05
N ILE A 16 -14.02 7.17 21.38
CA ILE A 16 -12.89 7.92 21.98
C ILE A 16 -12.59 9.25 21.29
N GLY A 17 -13.52 9.77 20.48
CA GLY A 17 -13.40 11.09 19.84
C GLY A 17 -13.40 11.08 18.32
N GLY A 18 -13.66 9.92 17.69
CA GLY A 18 -13.88 9.78 16.26
C GLY A 18 -12.69 10.17 15.39
N LEU A 19 -12.96 10.64 14.18
CA LEU A 19 -11.96 10.97 13.18
C LEU A 19 -10.94 12.02 13.67
N LYS A 20 -11.42 13.07 14.34
CA LYS A 20 -10.54 14.15 14.84
C LYS A 20 -9.49 13.60 15.81
N LYS A 21 -9.91 12.73 16.74
CA LYS A 21 -8.98 12.10 17.70
C LYS A 21 -8.04 11.12 17.02
N ALA A 22 -8.53 10.35 16.05
CA ALA A 22 -7.70 9.49 15.24
C ALA A 22 -6.59 10.25 14.53
N GLN A 23 -6.92 11.36 13.88
CA GLN A 23 -5.94 12.22 13.21
C GLN A 23 -4.92 12.81 14.17
N GLU A 24 -5.37 13.33 15.33
CA GLU A 24 -4.48 13.87 16.37
C GLU A 24 -3.44 12.83 16.79
N VAL A 25 -3.88 11.63 17.19
CA VAL A 25 -2.99 10.58 17.67
C VAL A 25 -2.09 10.07 16.55
N ASN A 26 -2.63 9.85 15.35
CA ASN A 26 -1.86 9.35 14.24
C ASN A 26 -0.80 10.34 13.73
N ARG A 27 -1.07 11.65 13.78
CA ARG A 27 -0.09 12.68 13.45
C ARG A 27 1.06 12.72 14.46
N GLU A 28 0.78 12.50 15.75
CA GLU A 28 1.85 12.37 16.75
C GLU A 28 2.71 11.12 16.50
N ILE A 29 2.10 9.96 16.23
CA ILE A 29 2.82 8.72 15.92
C ILE A 29 3.68 8.88 14.65
N ALA A 30 3.15 9.58 13.62
CA ALA A 30 3.86 9.76 12.36
C ALA A 30 5.23 10.43 12.50
N LYS A 31 5.41 11.26 13.53
CA LYS A 31 6.72 11.91 13.82
C LYS A 31 7.85 10.94 14.15
N TYR A 32 7.53 9.70 14.48
CA TYR A 32 8.49 8.65 14.88
C TYR A 32 8.58 7.52 13.84
N VAL A 33 7.93 7.65 12.69
CA VAL A 33 7.86 6.62 11.65
C VAL A 33 8.89 6.90 10.57
N ASP A 34 9.71 5.91 10.22
CA ASP A 34 10.64 5.97 9.09
C ASP A 34 9.98 5.49 7.79
N VAL A 35 9.13 4.45 7.87
CA VAL A 35 8.47 3.83 6.72
C VAL A 35 6.96 3.88 6.92
N MET A 36 6.29 4.69 6.13
CA MET A 36 4.84 4.79 6.09
C MET A 36 4.28 3.90 4.98
N ILE A 37 3.44 2.94 5.36
CA ILE A 37 2.73 2.08 4.43
C ILE A 37 1.24 2.24 4.70
N GLY A 38 0.44 2.36 3.66
CA GLY A 38 -1.01 2.46 3.77
C GLY A 38 -1.69 2.56 2.41
N ASN A 39 -3.00 2.46 2.42
CA ASN A 39 -3.83 2.79 1.28
C ASN A 39 -4.16 4.30 1.27
N GLU A 40 -5.00 4.73 0.32
CA GLU A 40 -5.44 6.12 0.21
C GLU A 40 -6.14 6.65 1.47
N GLU A 41 -6.98 5.81 2.11
CA GLU A 41 -7.71 6.19 3.33
C GLU A 41 -6.78 6.42 4.52
N ASP A 42 -5.65 5.72 4.54
CA ASP A 42 -4.68 5.85 5.61
C ASP A 42 -3.97 7.21 5.56
N PHE A 43 -3.67 7.72 4.39
CA PHE A 43 -3.13 9.07 4.24
C PHE A 43 -4.19 10.15 4.45
N THR A 44 -5.40 9.95 3.93
CA THR A 44 -6.47 10.94 4.01
C THR A 44 -7.17 10.91 5.37
N ALA A 45 -7.78 9.81 5.77
CA ALA A 45 -8.55 9.71 7.00
C ALA A 45 -7.64 9.73 8.24
N SER A 46 -6.53 8.99 8.24
CA SER A 46 -5.68 8.88 9.42
C SER A 46 -4.76 10.09 9.63
N LEU A 47 -4.17 10.63 8.56
CA LEU A 47 -3.27 11.78 8.65
C LEU A 47 -3.94 13.11 8.27
N GLY A 48 -5.08 13.05 7.60
CA GLY A 48 -5.84 14.21 7.17
C GLY A 48 -5.22 14.95 5.99
N PHE A 49 -4.51 14.23 5.10
CA PHE A 49 -4.09 14.78 3.82
C PHE A 49 -5.24 14.70 2.82
N GLU A 50 -5.32 15.65 1.91
CA GLU A 50 -6.33 15.66 0.85
C GLU A 50 -5.74 15.18 -0.46
N VAL A 51 -6.46 14.32 -1.17
CA VAL A 51 -6.16 13.97 -2.56
C VAL A 51 -6.93 14.95 -3.44
N LYS A 52 -6.24 15.91 -4.01
CA LYS A 52 -6.86 16.88 -4.93
C LYS A 52 -7.28 16.18 -6.22
N GLY A 53 -8.56 16.30 -6.59
CA GLY A 53 -9.09 15.73 -7.83
C GLY A 53 -9.54 14.27 -7.76
N ALA A 54 -9.53 13.63 -6.58
CA ALA A 54 -10.16 12.35 -6.42
C ALA A 54 -11.67 12.52 -6.39
N ASP A 55 -12.34 11.99 -7.40
CA ASP A 55 -13.79 11.87 -7.41
C ASP A 55 -14.19 10.83 -6.34
N HIS A 56 -15.29 11.09 -5.60
CA HIS A 56 -15.75 10.20 -4.52
C HIS A 56 -16.05 8.76 -4.95
N ASN A 57 -16.03 8.48 -6.25
CA ASN A 57 -16.25 7.15 -6.83
C ASN A 57 -15.00 6.32 -7.11
N LEU A 58 -13.79 6.76 -6.70
CA LEU A 58 -12.52 5.98 -6.74
C LEU A 58 -12.28 5.13 -8.02
N SER A 59 -12.98 5.43 -9.11
CA SER A 59 -12.98 4.60 -10.31
C SER A 59 -11.75 4.83 -11.20
N MET A 60 -11.09 5.97 -11.07
CA MET A 60 -9.81 6.28 -11.72
C MET A 60 -9.02 7.23 -10.83
N ILE A 61 -8.24 6.69 -9.92
CA ILE A 61 -7.32 7.51 -9.17
C ILE A 61 -6.09 7.68 -10.02
N GLU A 62 -5.89 8.89 -10.52
CA GLU A 62 -4.69 9.23 -11.25
C GLU A 62 -3.48 9.09 -10.32
N THR A 63 -2.51 8.29 -10.71
CA THR A 63 -1.26 8.06 -9.96
C THR A 63 -0.61 9.38 -9.54
N ASP A 64 -0.74 10.43 -10.34
CA ASP A 64 -0.18 11.75 -10.06
C ASP A 64 -0.84 12.44 -8.86
N ALA A 65 -2.15 12.25 -8.64
CA ALA A 65 -2.82 12.79 -7.45
C ALA A 65 -2.29 12.15 -6.16
N PHE A 66 -1.99 10.84 -6.21
CA PHE A 66 -1.35 10.15 -5.08
C PHE A 66 0.09 10.58 -4.87
N LYS A 67 0.86 10.76 -5.93
CA LYS A 67 2.23 11.28 -5.82
C LYS A 67 2.22 12.66 -5.16
N ALA A 68 1.33 13.55 -5.56
CA ALA A 68 1.20 14.88 -4.95
C ALA A 68 0.81 14.82 -3.46
N MET A 69 -0.09 13.89 -3.08
CA MET A 69 -0.43 13.63 -1.67
C MET A 69 0.78 13.13 -0.88
N ILE A 70 1.50 12.15 -1.39
CA ILE A 70 2.71 11.62 -0.74
C ILE A 70 3.77 12.71 -0.60
N GLU A 71 4.01 13.54 -1.61
CA GLU A 71 4.92 14.69 -1.51
C GLU A 71 4.51 15.66 -0.39
N THR A 72 3.23 15.89 -0.24
CA THR A 72 2.71 16.71 0.86
C THR A 72 2.97 16.05 2.21
N ALA A 73 2.77 14.73 2.31
CA ALA A 73 3.01 13.97 3.53
C ALA A 73 4.49 13.95 3.93
N VAL A 74 5.40 13.70 2.98
CA VAL A 74 6.85 13.66 3.29
C VAL A 74 7.43 15.04 3.59
N LYS A 75 6.84 16.12 3.06
CA LYS A 75 7.17 17.50 3.46
C LYS A 75 6.72 17.79 4.89
N ALA A 76 5.55 17.30 5.29
CA ALA A 76 5.02 17.46 6.64
C ALA A 76 5.76 16.59 7.68
N TYR A 77 6.26 15.43 7.25
CA TYR A 77 6.98 14.46 8.07
C TYR A 77 8.35 14.14 7.47
N PRO A 78 9.36 15.02 7.67
CA PRO A 78 10.71 14.84 7.07
C PRO A 78 11.46 13.59 7.59
N ASN A 79 10.93 12.96 8.63
CA ASN A 79 11.43 11.69 9.16
C ASN A 79 11.05 10.49 8.27
N PHE A 80 10.06 10.60 7.39
CA PHE A 80 9.73 9.54 6.45
C PHE A 80 10.87 9.32 5.46
N LYS A 81 11.46 8.13 5.48
CA LYS A 81 12.46 7.68 4.50
C LYS A 81 11.79 7.00 3.32
N VAL A 82 10.68 6.32 3.60
CA VAL A 82 9.86 5.62 2.61
C VAL A 82 8.39 5.94 2.87
N ALA A 83 7.64 6.24 1.81
CA ALA A 83 6.20 6.30 1.84
C ALA A 83 5.64 5.46 0.67
N ALA A 84 4.87 4.43 0.97
CA ALA A 84 4.35 3.50 -0.02
C ALA A 84 2.83 3.36 0.10
N THR A 85 2.16 3.30 -1.04
CA THR A 85 0.72 3.06 -1.11
C THR A 85 0.37 2.07 -2.20
N THR A 86 -0.59 1.21 -1.89
CA THR A 86 -1.21 0.33 -2.88
C THR A 86 -2.30 1.09 -3.62
N LEU A 87 -2.41 0.85 -4.90
CA LEU A 87 -3.42 1.42 -5.78
C LEU A 87 -4.36 0.32 -6.23
N ARG A 88 -5.63 0.49 -5.98
CA ARG A 88 -6.65 -0.48 -6.32
C ARG A 88 -7.80 0.18 -7.06
N ARG A 89 -8.14 -0.36 -8.24
CA ARG A 89 -9.37 -0.02 -8.94
C ARG A 89 -10.32 -1.23 -8.89
N VAL A 90 -11.48 -1.04 -8.30
CA VAL A 90 -12.53 -2.08 -8.26
C VAL A 90 -13.25 -2.10 -9.60
N ILE A 91 -13.20 -3.23 -10.31
CA ILE A 91 -13.92 -3.46 -11.56
C ILE A 91 -15.26 -4.15 -11.26
N THR A 92 -15.21 -5.23 -10.48
CA THR A 92 -16.37 -5.96 -9.95
C THR A 92 -16.13 -6.34 -8.50
N ALA A 93 -17.10 -6.99 -7.86
CA ALA A 93 -16.92 -7.50 -6.49
C ALA A 93 -15.72 -8.46 -6.35
N THR A 94 -15.37 -9.17 -7.43
CA THR A 94 -14.30 -10.19 -7.45
C THR A 94 -13.14 -9.86 -8.39
N LYS A 95 -13.18 -8.72 -9.10
CA LYS A 95 -12.11 -8.32 -10.01
C LYS A 95 -11.62 -6.92 -9.68
N ASN A 96 -10.32 -6.80 -9.46
CA ASN A 96 -9.66 -5.52 -9.22
C ASN A 96 -8.42 -5.38 -10.08
N ASP A 97 -8.10 -4.14 -10.47
CA ASP A 97 -6.71 -3.81 -10.82
C ASP A 97 -5.93 -3.55 -9.54
N TRP A 98 -4.66 -3.90 -9.57
CA TRP A 98 -3.76 -3.75 -8.45
C TRP A 98 -2.39 -3.25 -8.91
N SER A 99 -1.82 -2.31 -8.18
CA SER A 99 -0.46 -1.82 -8.34
C SER A 99 -0.02 -1.10 -7.07
N ALA A 100 1.19 -0.57 -7.06
CA ALA A 100 1.68 0.24 -5.95
C ALA A 100 2.62 1.35 -6.43
N ILE A 101 2.72 2.39 -5.63
CA ILE A 101 3.74 3.43 -5.76
C ILE A 101 4.52 3.54 -4.46
N LEU A 102 5.76 3.94 -4.57
CA LEU A 102 6.69 4.13 -3.48
C LEU A 102 7.48 5.41 -3.71
N TRP A 103 7.57 6.23 -2.68
CA TRP A 103 8.49 7.35 -2.60
C TRP A 103 9.69 6.99 -1.71
N HIS A 104 10.89 7.24 -2.21
CA HIS A 104 12.15 7.06 -1.49
C HIS A 104 13.20 8.03 -2.02
N ASP A 105 13.90 8.72 -1.14
CA ASP A 105 14.98 9.67 -1.46
C ASP A 105 14.63 10.67 -2.57
N GLY A 106 13.44 11.28 -2.48
CA GLY A 106 12.99 12.30 -3.44
C GLY A 106 12.51 11.75 -4.78
N LYS A 107 12.40 10.43 -4.97
CA LYS A 107 11.99 9.79 -6.21
C LYS A 107 10.78 8.90 -6.00
N PHE A 108 9.98 8.76 -7.06
CA PHE A 108 8.90 7.80 -7.11
C PHE A 108 9.29 6.56 -7.91
N PHE A 109 8.84 5.42 -7.41
CA PHE A 109 8.97 4.11 -8.03
C PHE A 109 7.57 3.51 -8.16
N GLU A 110 7.27 2.94 -9.31
CA GLU A 110 5.98 2.30 -9.56
C GLU A 110 6.18 0.80 -9.77
N SER A 111 5.30 0.01 -9.20
CA SER A 111 5.28 -1.41 -9.47
C SER A 111 4.69 -1.70 -10.83
N ARG A 112 4.91 -2.92 -11.32
CA ARG A 112 4.11 -3.50 -12.38
C ARG A 112 2.62 -3.40 -12.03
N LYS A 113 1.77 -3.20 -13.04
CA LYS A 113 0.31 -3.23 -12.93
C LYS A 113 -0.21 -4.65 -13.12
N TYR A 114 -1.10 -5.06 -12.25
CA TYR A 114 -1.80 -6.34 -12.28
C TYR A 114 -3.28 -6.07 -12.62
N PRO A 115 -3.64 -6.04 -13.91
CA PRO A 115 -5.01 -5.79 -14.32
C PRO A 115 -5.89 -7.01 -14.07
N GLU A 116 -7.15 -6.74 -13.76
CA GLU A 116 -8.23 -7.74 -13.66
C GLU A 116 -7.91 -8.95 -12.76
N LEU A 117 -7.18 -8.74 -11.66
CA LEU A 117 -6.95 -9.79 -10.67
C LEU A 117 -8.28 -10.35 -10.17
N GLU A 118 -8.40 -11.65 -10.23
CA GLU A 118 -9.53 -12.39 -9.68
C GLU A 118 -9.32 -12.57 -8.17
N ILE A 119 -10.03 -11.76 -7.39
CA ILE A 119 -9.85 -11.70 -5.94
C ILE A 119 -10.63 -12.83 -5.28
N LEU A 120 -9.91 -13.72 -4.60
CA LEU A 120 -10.47 -14.79 -3.79
C LEU A 120 -10.61 -14.38 -2.32
N ASP A 121 -9.63 -13.63 -1.81
CA ASP A 121 -9.69 -13.03 -0.49
C ASP A 121 -9.07 -11.63 -0.52
N ARG A 122 -9.64 -10.72 0.26
CA ARG A 122 -9.13 -9.34 0.38
C ARG A 122 -8.29 -9.14 1.63
N VAL A 123 -8.41 -10.06 2.58
CA VAL A 123 -7.67 -10.01 3.83
C VAL A 123 -6.23 -10.46 3.58
N GLY A 124 -5.27 -9.83 4.24
CA GLY A 124 -3.85 -10.16 4.10
C GLY A 124 -3.12 -9.56 2.89
N GLY A 125 -3.84 -9.00 1.89
CA GLY A 125 -3.19 -8.36 0.73
C GLY A 125 -2.30 -7.17 1.10
N GLY A 126 -2.75 -6.34 2.05
CA GLY A 126 -1.96 -5.22 2.59
C GLY A 126 -0.74 -5.68 3.40
N ASP A 127 -0.94 -6.68 4.27
CA ASP A 127 0.14 -7.26 5.09
C ASP A 127 1.20 -7.93 4.20
N SER A 128 0.76 -8.63 3.15
CA SER A 128 1.64 -9.24 2.15
C SER A 128 2.39 -8.17 1.34
N PHE A 129 1.73 -7.08 0.97
CA PHE A 129 2.42 -5.94 0.35
C PHE A 129 3.50 -5.38 1.28
N ALA A 130 3.17 -5.11 2.52
CA ALA A 130 4.10 -4.56 3.51
C ALA A 130 5.29 -5.48 3.75
N SER A 131 5.06 -6.79 3.86
CA SER A 131 6.14 -7.77 4.06
C SER A 131 7.04 -7.90 2.83
N GLY A 132 6.48 -7.96 1.62
CA GLY A 132 7.24 -8.02 0.37
C GLY A 132 8.07 -6.76 0.15
N LEU A 133 7.52 -5.57 0.44
CA LEU A 133 8.24 -4.30 0.37
C LEU A 133 9.44 -4.28 1.33
N GLN A 134 9.24 -4.72 2.58
CA GLN A 134 10.30 -4.80 3.57
C GLN A 134 11.38 -5.79 3.15
N PHE A 135 10.99 -6.98 2.67
CA PHE A 135 11.92 -7.98 2.15
C PHE A 135 12.78 -7.41 1.02
N GLY A 136 12.17 -6.72 0.05
CA GLY A 136 12.89 -6.11 -1.06
C GLY A 136 13.94 -5.09 -0.62
N PHE A 137 13.65 -4.26 0.39
CA PHE A 137 14.64 -3.36 0.96
C PHE A 137 15.75 -4.07 1.72
N LEU A 138 15.40 -5.05 2.55
CA LEU A 138 16.38 -5.77 3.39
C LEU A 138 17.34 -6.61 2.54
N GLU A 139 16.85 -7.26 1.50
CA GLU A 139 17.64 -8.17 0.67
C GLU A 139 18.44 -7.43 -0.41
N PHE A 140 17.86 -6.41 -1.04
CA PHE A 140 18.46 -5.77 -2.21
C PHE A 140 18.86 -4.32 -2.00
N ASN A 141 18.37 -3.66 -0.97
CA ASN A 141 18.51 -2.22 -0.75
C ASN A 141 18.16 -1.40 -2.00
N ASP A 142 17.11 -1.80 -2.69
CA ASP A 142 16.67 -1.26 -3.99
C ASP A 142 15.17 -0.95 -3.94
N ALA A 143 14.81 0.32 -4.13
CA ALA A 143 13.44 0.80 -4.01
C ALA A 143 12.51 0.26 -5.11
N GLN A 144 13.03 0.08 -6.34
CA GLN A 144 12.25 -0.51 -7.44
C GLN A 144 11.94 -1.97 -7.15
N LYS A 145 12.94 -2.75 -6.71
CA LYS A 145 12.71 -4.13 -6.29
C LYS A 145 11.74 -4.21 -5.11
N ALA A 146 11.89 -3.33 -4.13
CA ALA A 146 11.03 -3.32 -2.96
C ALA A 146 9.55 -3.14 -3.34
N VAL A 147 9.22 -2.18 -4.20
CA VAL A 147 7.83 -1.97 -4.63
C VAL A 147 7.31 -3.11 -5.50
N GLU A 148 8.16 -3.73 -6.33
CA GLU A 148 7.79 -4.91 -7.13
C GLU A 148 7.50 -6.13 -6.26
N TYR A 149 8.36 -6.44 -5.29
CA TYR A 149 8.13 -7.53 -4.33
C TYR A 149 6.85 -7.31 -3.52
N GLY A 150 6.63 -6.09 -3.04
CA GLY A 150 5.41 -5.74 -2.32
C GLY A 150 4.16 -5.95 -3.17
N ALA A 151 4.12 -5.37 -4.36
CA ALA A 151 2.94 -5.45 -5.24
C ALA A 151 2.66 -6.88 -5.70
N ALA A 152 3.71 -7.64 -6.07
CA ALA A 152 3.57 -9.03 -6.49
C ALA A 152 3.08 -9.93 -5.35
N HIS A 153 3.63 -9.76 -4.14
CA HIS A 153 3.21 -10.55 -2.99
C HIS A 153 1.75 -10.24 -2.59
N GLY A 154 1.35 -8.96 -2.59
CA GLY A 154 -0.04 -8.56 -2.37
C GLY A 154 -1.00 -9.11 -3.42
N ALA A 155 -0.60 -9.15 -4.69
CA ALA A 155 -1.38 -9.74 -5.77
C ALA A 155 -1.57 -11.25 -5.57
N LEU A 156 -0.50 -11.99 -5.23
CA LEU A 156 -0.57 -13.43 -4.94
C LEU A 156 -1.47 -13.72 -3.73
N ALA A 157 -1.34 -12.97 -2.65
CA ALA A 157 -2.19 -13.12 -1.47
C ALA A 157 -3.67 -12.92 -1.83
N SER A 158 -3.99 -11.88 -2.59
CA SER A 158 -5.38 -11.59 -2.99
C SER A 158 -5.99 -12.67 -3.91
N THR A 159 -5.18 -13.44 -4.62
CA THR A 159 -5.62 -14.55 -5.50
C THR A 159 -5.55 -15.93 -4.83
N THR A 160 -5.31 -15.97 -3.52
CA THR A 160 -5.25 -17.20 -2.72
C THR A 160 -6.29 -17.10 -1.61
N PRO A 161 -7.06 -18.15 -1.30
CA PRO A 161 -7.97 -18.14 -0.15
C PRO A 161 -7.22 -18.06 1.17
N GLY A 162 -7.74 -17.25 2.10
CA GLY A 162 -7.18 -17.04 3.43
C GLY A 162 -6.30 -15.79 3.51
N ASP A 163 -6.02 -15.38 4.74
CA ASP A 163 -5.31 -14.15 5.08
C ASP A 163 -3.78 -14.31 5.17
N THR A 164 -3.30 -15.55 5.06
CA THR A 164 -1.87 -15.88 5.19
C THR A 164 -1.31 -16.33 3.85
N SER A 165 -0.40 -15.55 3.30
CA SER A 165 0.30 -15.93 2.07
C SER A 165 1.36 -17.01 2.35
N MET A 166 1.34 -18.08 1.55
CA MET A 166 2.36 -19.14 1.52
C MET A 166 3.25 -19.02 0.27
N ALA A 167 3.22 -17.89 -0.42
CA ALA A 167 4.02 -17.67 -1.62
C ALA A 167 5.51 -17.68 -1.30
N THR A 168 6.26 -18.42 -2.11
CA THR A 168 7.73 -18.43 -2.05
C THR A 168 8.33 -17.22 -2.77
N CYS A 169 9.58 -16.85 -2.44
CA CYS A 169 10.27 -15.76 -3.15
C CYS A 169 10.31 -16.00 -4.67
N LYS A 170 10.50 -17.25 -5.12
CA LYS A 170 10.49 -17.60 -6.54
C LYS A 170 9.15 -17.35 -7.23
N GLU A 171 8.03 -17.58 -6.54
CA GLU A 171 6.69 -17.29 -7.06
C GLU A 171 6.45 -15.79 -7.16
N VAL A 172 6.89 -15.03 -6.15
CA VAL A 172 6.82 -13.56 -6.16
C VAL A 172 7.65 -13.01 -7.32
N GLU A 173 8.91 -13.46 -7.49
CA GLU A 173 9.80 -13.04 -8.58
C GLU A 173 9.21 -13.37 -9.96
N LYS A 174 8.66 -14.56 -10.13
CA LYS A 174 7.99 -14.96 -11.36
C LYS A 174 6.80 -14.04 -11.69
N THR A 175 6.08 -13.61 -10.67
CA THR A 175 4.89 -12.77 -10.81
C THR A 175 5.23 -11.40 -11.35
N PHE A 176 6.21 -10.69 -10.80
CA PHE A 176 6.62 -9.40 -11.37
C PHE A 176 7.53 -9.55 -12.61
N GLY A 177 8.19 -10.69 -12.80
CA GLY A 177 8.92 -11.04 -14.02
C GLY A 177 8.05 -11.37 -15.23
N GLY A 178 6.72 -11.38 -15.11
CA GLY A 178 5.76 -11.61 -16.21
C GLY A 178 5.04 -12.94 -16.16
N GLY A 179 5.19 -13.70 -15.08
CA GLY A 179 4.42 -14.92 -14.82
C GLY A 179 2.97 -14.64 -14.36
N SER A 180 2.17 -15.70 -14.26
CA SER A 180 0.81 -15.61 -13.70
C SER A 180 0.86 -15.28 -12.21
N ALA A 181 -0.06 -14.43 -11.76
CA ALA A 181 -0.30 -14.15 -10.33
C ALA A 181 -1.04 -15.29 -9.61
N ARG A 182 -1.02 -16.52 -10.14
CA ARG A 182 -1.57 -17.72 -9.49
C ARG A 182 -0.44 -18.52 -8.88
N VAL A 183 -0.60 -18.89 -7.62
CA VAL A 183 0.30 -19.84 -6.95
C VAL A 183 0.22 -21.17 -7.69
N GLN A 184 1.35 -21.67 -8.19
CA GLN A 184 1.46 -23.02 -8.78
C GLN A 184 1.68 -24.01 -7.63
N ARG A 185 0.70 -24.86 -7.41
CA ARG A 185 0.80 -26.01 -6.49
C ARG A 185 1.37 -27.21 -7.21
#